data_948606d055c4b249b96199e924dd093f
#
_entry.id   948606d055c4b249b96199e924dd093f
#
_cell.length_a   1.000
_cell.length_b   1.000
_cell.length_c   1.000
_cell.angle_alpha   90.00
_cell.angle_beta   90.00
_cell.angle_gamma   90.00
#
_symmetry.space_group_name_H-M   'P 1'
#
loop_
_entity.id
_entity.type
_entity.pdbx_description
1 polymer ?
#
loop_
_entity_poly.entity_id
_entity_poly.type
_entity_poly.pdbx_seq_one_letter_code
_entity_poly.pdbx_strand_id
1 'polypeptide(L)'
;LADRALLLYRERFSDIGLFENEAYSGIADTLTSLAATGQRMFVATSKPAVYATRIVDHFGLKPYFERVFGSELDGTRVDKRDLLRYAIEEIKINPAGAIMIGDRSHDVVGARSNGMTAIGVLYGYGSEAELRDAGAHHICAAHPELLGHCAA
;
A
#
# COMPACT_ATOMS: atom_id res chain seq x y z
N LEU A 1 1.60 1.05 31.70
CA LEU A 1 2.42 2.06 31.02
C LEU A 1 2.33 1.94 29.49
N ALA A 2 2.45 0.72 28.94
CA ALA A 2 2.39 0.49 27.49
C ALA A 2 1.01 0.84 26.89
N ASP A 3 -0.07 0.41 27.54
CA ASP A 3 -1.44 0.66 27.06
C ASP A 3 -1.79 2.15 27.06
N ARG A 4 -1.33 2.90 28.07
CA ARG A 4 -1.54 4.33 28.15
C ARG A 4 -0.73 5.08 27.07
N ALA A 5 0.50 4.66 26.83
CA ALA A 5 1.33 5.22 25.75
C ALA A 5 0.70 4.95 24.36
N LEU A 6 0.14 3.78 24.15
CA LEU A 6 -0.55 3.42 22.92
C LEU A 6 -1.83 4.25 22.71
N LEU A 7 -2.60 4.49 23.78
CA LEU A 7 -3.79 5.34 23.72
C LEU A 7 -3.41 6.77 23.35
N LEU A 8 -2.42 7.37 24.00
CA LEU A 8 -1.95 8.73 23.72
C LEU A 8 -1.38 8.84 22.28
N TYR A 9 -0.67 7.83 21.82
CA TYR A 9 -0.19 7.78 20.44
C TYR A 9 -1.35 7.74 19.44
N ARG A 10 -2.36 6.92 19.69
CA ARG A 10 -3.54 6.80 18.83
C ARG A 10 -4.36 8.09 18.80
N GLU A 11 -4.55 8.75 19.94
CA GLU A 11 -5.22 10.05 20.02
C GLU A 11 -4.49 11.10 19.18
N ARG A 12 -3.19 11.28 19.39
CA ARG A 12 -2.40 12.22 18.60
C ARG A 12 -2.38 11.84 17.12
N PHE A 13 -2.23 10.56 16.81
CA PHE A 13 -2.17 10.08 15.43
C PHE A 13 -3.49 10.28 14.70
N SER A 14 -4.64 10.11 15.37
CA SER A 14 -5.96 10.31 14.75
C SER A 14 -6.25 11.78 14.41
N ASP A 15 -5.70 12.72 15.17
CA ASP A 15 -6.02 14.14 15.04
C ASP A 15 -4.98 14.95 14.27
N ILE A 16 -3.70 14.66 14.47
CA ILE A 16 -2.58 15.45 13.94
C ILE A 16 -1.61 14.57 13.14
N GLY A 17 -1.14 13.48 13.73
CA GLY A 17 -0.06 12.66 13.17
C GLY A 17 -0.40 12.03 11.81
N LEU A 18 -1.68 11.84 11.50
CA LEU A 18 -2.15 11.37 10.19
C LEU A 18 -1.67 12.28 9.04
N PHE A 19 -1.56 13.56 9.29
CA PHE A 19 -1.34 14.60 8.28
C PHE A 19 0.07 15.19 8.31
N GLU A 20 0.95 14.66 9.16
CA GLU A 20 2.37 15.08 9.24
C GLU A 20 3.22 14.51 8.09
N ASN A 21 2.69 13.56 7.32
CA ASN A 21 3.36 13.00 6.15
C ASN A 21 3.09 13.85 4.90
N GLU A 22 4.02 13.76 3.95
CA GLU A 22 3.87 14.37 2.62
C GLU A 22 3.70 13.29 1.56
N ALA A 23 2.91 13.57 0.52
CA ALA A 23 2.85 12.73 -0.66
C ALA A 23 4.14 12.89 -1.48
N TYR A 24 4.60 11.82 -2.13
CA TYR A 24 5.74 11.88 -3.04
C TYR A 24 5.45 12.85 -4.20
N SER A 25 6.43 13.71 -4.51
CA SER A 25 6.32 14.65 -5.63
C SER A 25 6.04 13.91 -6.94
N GLY A 26 4.99 14.34 -7.68
CA GLY A 26 4.60 13.74 -8.95
C GLY A 26 3.81 12.44 -8.84
N ILE A 27 3.47 11.96 -7.64
CA ILE A 27 2.70 10.72 -7.49
C ILE A 27 1.31 10.82 -8.14
N ALA A 28 0.66 11.97 -8.06
CA ALA A 28 -0.64 12.20 -8.67
C ALA A 28 -0.60 12.05 -10.20
N ASP A 29 0.48 12.51 -10.84
CA ASP A 29 0.67 12.38 -12.29
C ASP A 29 0.87 10.91 -12.68
N THR A 30 1.63 10.15 -11.90
CA THR A 30 1.81 8.71 -12.11
C THR A 30 0.50 7.96 -11.94
N LEU A 31 -0.28 8.26 -10.90
CA LEU A 31 -1.59 7.66 -10.68
C LEU A 31 -2.59 8.01 -11.79
N THR A 32 -2.57 9.25 -12.28
CA THR A 32 -3.38 9.68 -13.42
C THR A 32 -3.03 8.87 -14.67
N SER A 33 -1.75 8.68 -14.93
CA SER A 33 -1.27 7.89 -16.09
C SER A 33 -1.66 6.42 -15.97
N LEU A 34 -1.57 5.81 -14.78
CA LEU A 34 -2.03 4.44 -14.53
C LEU A 34 -3.54 4.31 -14.72
N ALA A 35 -4.32 5.26 -14.21
CA ALA A 35 -5.77 5.26 -14.39
C ALA A 35 -6.16 5.34 -15.87
N ALA A 36 -5.43 6.13 -16.67
CA ALA A 36 -5.66 6.26 -18.10
C ALA A 36 -5.42 4.96 -18.89
N THR A 37 -4.65 4.01 -18.34
CA THR A 37 -4.46 2.68 -18.93
C THR A 37 -5.58 1.69 -18.58
N GLY A 38 -6.61 2.11 -17.83
CA GLY A 38 -7.72 1.25 -17.41
C GLY A 38 -7.40 0.37 -16.19
N GLN A 39 -6.29 0.60 -15.51
CA GLN A 39 -5.93 -0.15 -14.30
C GLN A 39 -6.85 0.21 -13.13
N ARG A 40 -7.33 -0.83 -12.45
CA ARG A 40 -8.04 -0.69 -11.19
C ARG A 40 -7.03 -0.56 -10.07
N MET A 41 -7.17 0.46 -9.24
CA MET A 41 -6.20 0.75 -8.18
C MET A 41 -6.85 0.69 -6.80
N PHE A 42 -6.10 0.13 -5.85
CA PHE A 42 -6.50 -0.07 -4.47
C PHE A 42 -5.35 0.30 -3.54
N VAL A 43 -5.66 0.75 -2.35
CA VAL A 43 -4.66 0.88 -1.28
C VAL A 43 -4.72 -0.36 -0.40
N ALA A 44 -3.56 -0.94 -0.09
CA ALA A 44 -3.42 -2.04 0.86
C ALA A 44 -2.32 -1.70 1.88
N THR A 45 -2.71 -1.41 3.12
CA THR A 45 -1.80 -0.93 4.16
C THR A 45 -2.00 -1.66 5.48
N SER A 46 -0.92 -1.85 6.24
CA SER A 46 -0.99 -2.38 7.62
C SER A 46 -1.54 -1.35 8.63
N LYS A 47 -1.67 -0.09 8.23
CA LYS A 47 -2.37 0.91 9.05
C LYS A 47 -3.87 0.57 9.15
N PRO A 48 -4.54 0.95 10.25
CA PRO A 48 -5.98 0.85 10.34
C PRO A 48 -6.69 1.54 9.17
N ALA A 49 -7.66 0.86 8.56
CA ALA A 49 -8.37 1.34 7.37
C ALA A 49 -9.01 2.72 7.57
N VAL A 50 -9.53 2.98 8.77
CA VAL A 50 -10.13 4.27 9.13
C VAL A 50 -9.13 5.42 9.02
N TYR A 51 -7.89 5.21 9.42
CA TYR A 51 -6.83 6.23 9.31
C TYR A 51 -6.28 6.33 7.89
N ALA A 52 -6.06 5.20 7.23
CA ALA A 52 -5.57 5.17 5.86
C ALA A 52 -6.53 5.90 4.90
N THR A 53 -7.83 5.71 5.06
CA THR A 53 -8.85 6.40 4.25
C THR A 53 -8.76 7.92 4.43
N ARG A 54 -8.58 8.40 5.66
CA ARG A 54 -8.44 9.84 5.94
C ARG A 54 -7.15 10.41 5.33
N ILE A 55 -6.05 9.67 5.37
CA ILE A 55 -4.77 10.08 4.75
C ILE A 55 -4.93 10.22 3.23
N VAL A 56 -5.50 9.22 2.58
CA VAL A 56 -5.72 9.22 1.12
C VAL A 56 -6.61 10.39 0.70
N ASP A 57 -7.66 10.69 1.48
CA ASP A 57 -8.56 11.80 1.23
C ASP A 57 -7.86 13.16 1.44
N HIS A 58 -7.11 13.29 2.53
CA HIS A 58 -6.36 14.52 2.87
C HIS A 58 -5.38 14.93 1.76
N PHE A 59 -4.67 13.98 1.17
CA PHE A 59 -3.73 14.24 0.07
C PHE A 59 -4.38 14.33 -1.32
N GLY A 60 -5.71 14.29 -1.41
CA GLY A 60 -6.44 14.38 -2.67
C GLY A 60 -6.27 13.16 -3.58
N LEU A 61 -5.86 12.02 -3.04
CA LEU A 61 -5.58 10.80 -3.80
C LEU A 61 -6.79 9.85 -3.90
N LYS A 62 -7.84 10.11 -3.15
CA LYS A 62 -9.05 9.28 -3.14
C LYS A 62 -9.65 8.99 -4.52
N PRO A 63 -9.70 9.94 -5.48
CA PRO A 63 -10.27 9.66 -6.79
C PRO A 63 -9.55 8.59 -7.60
N TYR A 64 -8.30 8.29 -7.29
CA TYR A 64 -7.51 7.27 -8.00
C TYR A 64 -7.77 5.84 -7.50
N PHE A 65 -8.30 5.68 -6.30
CA PHE A 65 -8.46 4.38 -5.66
C PHE A 65 -9.93 4.01 -5.49
N GLU A 66 -10.28 2.79 -5.93
CA GLU A 66 -11.64 2.28 -5.75
C GLU A 66 -11.96 1.98 -4.29
N ARG A 67 -10.96 1.49 -3.55
CA ARG A 67 -11.11 1.14 -2.13
C ARG A 67 -9.77 1.19 -1.40
N VAL A 68 -9.84 1.45 -0.11
CA VAL A 68 -8.71 1.38 0.83
C VAL A 68 -8.90 0.15 1.71
N PHE A 69 -7.94 -0.77 1.67
CA PHE A 69 -7.85 -1.92 2.56
C PHE A 69 -6.79 -1.66 3.63
N GLY A 70 -7.15 -1.80 4.88
CA GLY A 70 -6.28 -1.64 6.03
C GLY A 70 -6.62 -2.63 7.12
N SER A 71 -5.82 -2.65 8.17
CA SER A 71 -6.13 -3.44 9.35
C SER A 71 -7.35 -2.87 10.09
N GLU A 72 -7.91 -3.66 10.99
CA GLU A 72 -8.86 -3.17 11.98
C GLU A 72 -8.11 -2.56 13.17
N LEU A 73 -8.81 -1.78 14.00
CA LEU A 73 -8.23 -1.16 15.19
C LEU A 73 -7.81 -2.19 16.25
N ASP A 74 -8.39 -3.38 16.24
CA ASP A 74 -8.04 -4.51 17.11
C ASP A 74 -6.84 -5.32 16.62
N GLY A 75 -6.26 -4.97 15.46
CA GLY A 75 -5.13 -5.65 14.85
C GLY A 75 -5.50 -6.74 13.85
N THR A 76 -6.78 -7.00 13.63
CA THR A 76 -7.23 -7.94 12.59
C THR A 76 -6.71 -7.48 11.23
N ARG A 77 -6.12 -8.39 10.45
CA ARG A 77 -5.52 -8.13 9.13
C ARG A 77 -4.33 -7.15 9.13
N VAL A 78 -3.57 -7.10 10.23
CA VAL A 78 -2.31 -6.35 10.26
C VAL A 78 -1.21 -7.06 9.44
N ASP A 79 -1.25 -8.39 9.37
CA ASP A 79 -0.38 -9.18 8.50
C ASP A 79 -0.77 -8.95 7.03
N LYS A 80 0.22 -8.59 6.21
CA LYS A 80 -0.02 -8.26 4.80
C LYS A 80 -0.55 -9.45 3.99
N ARG A 81 -0.21 -10.68 4.35
CA ARG A 81 -0.71 -11.89 3.69
C ARG A 81 -2.23 -12.03 3.87
N ASP A 82 -2.70 -11.82 5.08
CA ASP A 82 -4.12 -11.91 5.41
C ASP A 82 -4.91 -10.74 4.82
N LEU A 83 -4.32 -9.53 4.87
CA LEU A 83 -4.91 -8.34 4.30
C LEU A 83 -5.11 -8.48 2.79
N LEU A 84 -4.10 -8.94 2.06
CA LEU A 84 -4.19 -9.12 0.60
C LEU A 84 -5.13 -10.26 0.23
N ARG A 85 -5.17 -11.35 0.98
CA ARG A 85 -6.15 -12.42 0.78
C ARG A 85 -7.57 -11.87 0.90
N TYR A 86 -7.85 -11.15 1.97
CA TYR A 86 -9.12 -10.49 2.18
C TYR A 86 -9.49 -9.54 1.04
N ALA A 87 -8.55 -8.69 0.60
CA ALA A 87 -8.78 -7.76 -0.49
C ALA A 87 -9.12 -8.48 -1.80
N ILE A 88 -8.38 -9.53 -2.16
CA ILE A 88 -8.61 -10.36 -3.36
C ILE A 88 -10.02 -10.96 -3.34
N GLU A 89 -10.44 -11.51 -2.20
CA GLU A 89 -11.76 -12.11 -2.02
C GLU A 89 -12.88 -11.06 -2.14
N GLU A 90 -12.71 -9.89 -1.53
CA GLU A 90 -13.69 -8.80 -1.54
C GLU A 90 -13.90 -8.21 -2.94
N ILE A 91 -12.82 -7.99 -3.69
CA ILE A 91 -12.91 -7.39 -5.03
C ILE A 91 -13.04 -8.43 -6.13
N LYS A 92 -12.97 -9.72 -5.79
CA LYS A 92 -13.16 -10.88 -6.69
C LYS A 92 -12.28 -10.82 -7.94
N ILE A 93 -10.99 -10.59 -7.74
CA ILE A 93 -10.00 -10.58 -8.82
C ILE A 93 -9.19 -11.87 -8.87
N ASN A 94 -8.61 -12.15 -10.05
CA ASN A 94 -7.59 -13.18 -10.17
C ASN A 94 -6.24 -12.61 -9.68
N PRO A 95 -5.64 -13.18 -8.62
CA PRO A 95 -4.38 -12.65 -8.09
C PRO A 95 -3.22 -12.73 -9.10
N ALA A 96 -3.24 -13.68 -10.05
CA ALA A 96 -2.21 -13.78 -11.08
C ALA A 96 -2.14 -12.55 -12.00
N GLY A 97 -3.24 -11.80 -12.13
CA GLY A 97 -3.30 -10.55 -12.87
C GLY A 97 -3.13 -9.30 -12.01
N ALA A 98 -2.85 -9.48 -10.72
CA ALA A 98 -2.73 -8.38 -9.77
C ALA A 98 -1.26 -8.10 -9.42
N ILE A 99 -0.96 -6.83 -9.19
CA ILE A 99 0.37 -6.35 -8.81
C ILE A 99 0.29 -5.68 -7.45
N MET A 100 1.13 -6.09 -6.52
CA MET A 100 1.38 -5.37 -5.28
C MET A 100 2.62 -4.52 -5.43
N ILE A 101 2.50 -3.24 -5.13
CA ILE A 101 3.60 -2.27 -5.09
C ILE A 101 3.85 -1.92 -3.63
N GLY A 102 5.07 -2.13 -3.16
CA GLY A 102 5.40 -1.86 -1.76
C GLY A 102 6.88 -1.62 -1.54
N ASP A 103 7.20 -1.05 -0.39
CA ASP A 103 8.55 -0.63 -0.03
C ASP A 103 9.19 -1.51 1.06
N ARG A 104 8.47 -2.53 1.55
CA ARG A 104 8.95 -3.42 2.62
C ARG A 104 8.84 -4.90 2.22
N SER A 105 9.67 -5.71 2.89
CA SER A 105 9.67 -7.17 2.70
C SER A 105 8.29 -7.80 2.91
N HIS A 106 7.51 -7.33 3.88
CA HIS A 106 6.16 -7.88 4.15
C HIS A 106 5.17 -7.62 3.02
N ASP A 107 5.34 -6.54 2.23
CA ASP A 107 4.54 -6.29 1.03
C ASP A 107 4.84 -7.35 -0.03
N VAL A 108 6.11 -7.61 -0.27
CA VAL A 108 6.59 -8.62 -1.23
C VAL A 108 6.14 -10.02 -0.82
N VAL A 109 6.37 -10.39 0.45
CA VAL A 109 5.98 -11.71 0.98
C VAL A 109 4.46 -11.88 0.92
N GLY A 110 3.70 -10.85 1.28
CA GLY A 110 2.24 -10.87 1.21
C GLY A 110 1.72 -11.09 -0.20
N ALA A 111 2.28 -10.38 -1.18
CA ALA A 111 1.94 -10.54 -2.60
C ALA A 111 2.23 -11.96 -3.10
N ARG A 112 3.45 -12.44 -2.89
CA ARG A 112 3.87 -13.77 -3.32
C ARG A 112 3.04 -14.89 -2.70
N SER A 113 2.73 -14.78 -1.41
CA SER A 113 1.90 -15.76 -0.70
C SER A 113 0.47 -15.85 -1.26
N ASN A 114 0.02 -14.82 -1.95
CA ASN A 114 -1.30 -14.75 -2.58
C ASN A 114 -1.26 -14.91 -4.11
N GLY A 115 -0.12 -15.26 -4.70
CA GLY A 115 0.00 -15.47 -6.14
C GLY A 115 -0.02 -14.20 -6.99
N MET A 116 0.29 -13.04 -6.37
CA MET A 116 0.39 -11.74 -7.03
C MET A 116 1.83 -11.46 -7.51
N THR A 117 1.97 -10.61 -8.50
CA THR A 117 3.27 -10.01 -8.82
C THR A 117 3.64 -8.97 -7.76
N ALA A 118 4.88 -8.98 -7.31
CA ALA A 118 5.41 -8.01 -6.35
C ALA A 118 6.44 -7.09 -7.00
N ILE A 119 6.21 -5.78 -6.89
CA ILE A 119 7.15 -4.73 -7.28
C ILE A 119 7.64 -4.03 -6.03
N GLY A 120 8.94 -4.08 -5.77
CA GLY A 120 9.58 -3.32 -4.71
C GLY A 120 9.95 -1.92 -5.18
N VAL A 121 9.72 -0.91 -4.34
CA VAL A 121 10.07 0.48 -4.63
C VAL A 121 11.13 1.00 -3.66
N LEU A 122 12.12 1.75 -4.17
CA LEU A 122 13.28 2.20 -3.41
C LEU A 122 13.10 3.59 -2.79
N TYR A 123 12.05 4.29 -3.12
CA TYR A 123 11.75 5.62 -2.56
C TYR A 123 10.98 5.56 -1.23
N GLY A 124 10.77 4.38 -0.67
CA GLY A 124 10.21 4.15 0.65
C GLY A 124 11.27 3.81 1.71
N TYR A 125 10.90 3.01 2.71
CA TYR A 125 11.76 2.70 3.87
C TYR A 125 12.66 1.48 3.68
N GLY A 126 12.27 0.51 2.85
CA GLY A 126 13.02 -0.72 2.64
C GLY A 126 14.23 -0.54 1.74
N SER A 127 15.26 -1.35 1.97
CA SER A 127 16.44 -1.41 1.11
C SER A 127 16.20 -2.30 -0.11
N GLU A 128 16.99 -2.12 -1.15
CA GLU A 128 16.97 -3.01 -2.31
C GLU A 128 17.27 -4.48 -1.91
N ALA A 129 18.23 -4.68 -1.00
CA ALA A 129 18.56 -6.01 -0.49
C ALA A 129 17.35 -6.65 0.22
N GLU A 130 16.66 -5.92 1.09
CA GLU A 130 15.45 -6.39 1.77
C GLU A 130 14.39 -6.86 0.76
N LEU A 131 14.14 -6.05 -0.26
CA LEU A 131 13.11 -6.34 -1.26
C LEU A 131 13.49 -7.52 -2.18
N ARG A 132 14.76 -7.61 -2.58
CA ARG A 132 15.26 -8.73 -3.38
C ARG A 132 15.26 -10.05 -2.59
N ASP A 133 15.70 -10.01 -1.34
CA ASP A 133 15.73 -11.19 -0.47
C ASP A 133 14.30 -11.69 -0.17
N ALA A 134 13.33 -10.77 -0.08
CA ALA A 134 11.90 -11.14 0.02
C ALA A 134 11.32 -11.72 -1.27
N GLY A 135 12.03 -11.58 -2.41
CA GLY A 135 11.65 -12.14 -3.70
C GLY A 135 10.80 -11.21 -4.57
N ALA A 136 11.03 -9.91 -4.53
CA ALA A 136 10.40 -8.97 -5.45
C ALA A 136 10.69 -9.36 -6.90
N HIS A 137 9.66 -9.36 -7.74
CA HIS A 137 9.79 -9.68 -9.17
C HIS A 137 10.48 -8.54 -9.93
N HIS A 138 10.19 -7.30 -9.54
CA HIS A 138 10.78 -6.10 -10.11
C HIS A 138 11.14 -5.12 -8.99
N ILE A 139 12.13 -4.26 -9.26
CA ILE A 139 12.54 -3.15 -8.39
C ILE A 139 12.45 -1.86 -9.20
N CYS A 140 11.77 -0.84 -8.67
CA CYS A 140 11.66 0.49 -9.24
C CYS A 140 12.32 1.51 -8.31
N ALA A 141 13.22 2.32 -8.85
CA ALA A 141 13.87 3.39 -8.10
C ALA A 141 12.96 4.61 -7.93
N ALA A 142 12.08 4.87 -8.90
CA ALA A 142 11.14 5.99 -8.88
C ALA A 142 9.74 5.56 -9.35
N HIS A 143 8.70 6.23 -8.85
CA HIS A 143 7.31 5.86 -9.17
C HIS A 143 6.94 5.95 -10.67
N PRO A 144 7.53 6.83 -11.53
CA PRO A 144 7.22 6.82 -12.96
C PRO A 144 7.59 5.50 -13.67
N GLU A 145 8.57 4.75 -13.15
CA GLU A 145 8.97 3.44 -13.69
C GLU A 145 7.85 2.39 -13.59
N LEU A 146 6.91 2.58 -12.66
CA LEU A 146 5.74 1.71 -12.49
C LEU A 146 4.90 1.60 -13.76
N LEU A 147 4.86 2.67 -14.58
CA LEU A 147 4.12 2.68 -15.85
C LEU A 147 4.58 1.57 -16.79
N GLY A 148 5.89 1.29 -16.83
CA GLY A 148 6.46 0.23 -17.67
C GLY A 148 6.09 -1.19 -17.22
N HIS A 149 5.72 -1.37 -15.97
CA HIS A 149 5.37 -2.68 -15.40
C HIS A 149 3.86 -2.91 -15.25
N CYS A 150 3.09 -1.83 -15.10
CA CYS A 150 1.65 -1.92 -14.80
C CYS A 150 0.77 -1.68 -16.05
N ALA A 151 1.29 -1.09 -17.10
CA ALA A 151 0.52 -0.71 -18.30
C ALA A 151 0.43 -1.82 -19.37
N ALA A 152 0.93 -2.98 -19.06
CA ALA A 152 0.94 -4.12 -20.01
C ALA A 152 -0.35 -4.93 -19.95
#